data_cd53fb2f2ad28bf7ea6d9f05fc0134ed
#
_entry.id   cd53fb2f2ad28bf7ea6d9f05fc0134ed
#
_cell.length_a   1.000
_cell.length_b   1.000
_cell.length_c   1.000
_cell.angle_alpha   90.00
_cell.angle_beta   90.00
_cell.angle_gamma   90.00
#
_symmetry.space_group_name_H-M   'P 1'
#
loop_
_entity.id
_entity.type
_entity.pdbx_description
1 polymer ?
#
loop_
_entity_poly.entity_id
_entity_poly.type
_entity_poly.pdbx_seq_one_letter_code
_entity_poly.pdbx_strand_id
1 'polypeptide(L)'
;MSKNKDVAGHIEWGRMLKKLNPYTIKKGLRYFKHYGPKEFWIRLHERFEPEEVPYGPWYEAYIPDEAELEKQRHHRFSSAPLISVAVPAYRTPETFLRQMIDSLLAQTYGNWELCIANGSPDDEQMKQVLAEYTQRDSRIRVQELKENLGIAGNTNAALAMTEGEFAGILDHDDLLAPNALYEIALALEKDPELDAVYTDEDKVTTDLSEHFQPHLKPDFNLDLLRSNNYICHFFVARQSVIRKAGGFRQEFDGAQDHDFIFRCVEEAGKIGHVPEILYHWRTHKASTADNPASKMYAFEAGRRAIEAHLKRTGTEGTVTHTPDLGFFRVQYPVHGEPLVSIIILNKDEKEALHACIASIKEKTKYQNYEIIIVENNSTSEEIFAYYEELKKDPKIRVIRWEKEFNYSAINNYGACYANGEYLLFLNNDVTVITEGWLTEMLGMCQRREVGAVGVKLLYPDDTIQHAGCVIGIGGIAGHMFVNMPANRTGYLHKASILQDMSAVTAACMMMKKVAFEEVGGFTEELSVAFNDVDLCLKVRETGRLIVYDPYVQLYHMESKTRGAEDSQEKVRRFQEEIEYIRCHWIDILKKGDPYYNKNLSLSKWNYSLRPLKGMELKEKENR
;
A
#
# COMPACT_ATOMS: atom_id res chain seq x y z
N MET A 1 -29.25 -24.28 -8.70
CA MET A 1 -29.72 -22.97 -9.22
C MET A 1 -30.23 -22.15 -8.05
N SER A 2 -29.35 -21.42 -7.37
CA SER A 2 -29.70 -20.42 -6.37
C SER A 2 -29.42 -19.05 -6.98
N LYS A 3 -30.46 -18.23 -7.05
CA LYS A 3 -30.41 -16.88 -7.63
C LYS A 3 -29.48 -16.02 -6.78
N ASN A 4 -28.33 -15.64 -7.35
CA ASN A 4 -27.53 -14.54 -6.83
C ASN A 4 -28.36 -13.25 -6.92
N LYS A 5 -28.91 -12.84 -5.79
CA LYS A 5 -29.47 -11.50 -5.61
C LYS A 5 -28.39 -10.62 -4.98
N ASP A 6 -28.02 -9.61 -5.76
CA ASP A 6 -27.48 -8.32 -5.32
C ASP A 6 -26.22 -8.29 -4.46
N VAL A 7 -25.06 -8.41 -5.11
CA VAL A 7 -23.81 -7.80 -4.65
C VAL A 7 -23.75 -6.31 -5.10
N ALA A 8 -24.88 -5.62 -5.10
CA ALA A 8 -24.94 -4.17 -5.15
C ALA A 8 -24.75 -3.68 -3.70
N GLY A 9 -23.56 -3.21 -3.37
CA GLY A 9 -23.30 -2.60 -2.07
C GLY A 9 -24.38 -1.58 -1.73
N HIS A 10 -24.94 -1.66 -0.53
CA HIS A 10 -25.98 -0.72 -0.10
C HIS A 10 -25.36 0.68 0.07
N ILE A 11 -25.87 1.66 -0.67
CA ILE A 11 -25.53 3.07 -0.44
C ILE A 11 -26.18 3.53 0.87
N GLU A 12 -25.40 4.12 1.73
CA GLU A 12 -25.90 4.80 2.94
C GLU A 12 -26.56 6.14 2.56
N TRP A 13 -27.79 6.06 2.08
CA TRP A 13 -28.55 7.21 1.57
C TRP A 13 -28.65 8.37 2.56
N GLY A 14 -28.76 8.07 3.87
CA GLY A 14 -28.79 9.09 4.92
C GLY A 14 -27.50 9.92 5.00
N ARG A 15 -26.33 9.27 4.87
CA ARG A 15 -25.01 9.91 4.84
C ARG A 15 -24.81 10.68 3.54
N MET A 16 -25.27 10.13 2.42
CA MET A 16 -25.23 10.81 1.12
C MET A 16 -26.06 12.09 1.13
N LEU A 17 -27.30 12.03 1.63
CA LEU A 17 -28.20 13.18 1.67
C LEU A 17 -27.65 14.32 2.56
N LYS A 18 -27.04 14.01 3.70
CA LYS A 18 -26.38 14.99 4.57
C LYS A 18 -25.21 15.71 3.89
N LYS A 19 -24.52 15.05 2.95
CA LYS A 19 -23.38 15.63 2.21
C LYS A 19 -23.79 16.30 0.87
N LEU A 20 -25.09 16.27 0.51
CA LEU A 20 -25.58 16.95 -0.68
C LEU A 20 -25.67 18.47 -0.44
N ASN A 21 -24.81 19.20 -1.12
CA ASN A 21 -24.85 20.66 -1.22
C ASN A 21 -24.53 21.05 -2.68
N PRO A 22 -24.78 22.30 -3.10
CA PRO A 22 -24.53 22.73 -4.49
C PRO A 22 -23.11 22.43 -4.98
N TYR A 23 -22.14 22.44 -4.09
CA TYR A 23 -20.75 22.16 -4.39
C TYR A 23 -20.52 20.67 -4.66
N THR A 24 -20.98 19.76 -3.78
CA THR A 24 -20.83 18.30 -3.95
C THR A 24 -21.60 17.79 -5.17
N ILE A 25 -22.77 18.37 -5.46
CA ILE A 25 -23.52 18.07 -6.67
C ILE A 25 -22.72 18.47 -7.92
N LYS A 26 -22.14 19.69 -7.93
CA LYS A 26 -21.33 20.18 -9.05
C LYS A 26 -20.06 19.32 -9.24
N LYS A 27 -19.45 18.85 -8.14
CA LYS A 27 -18.30 17.92 -8.15
C LYS A 27 -18.71 16.57 -8.75
N GLY A 28 -19.83 16.01 -8.32
CA GLY A 28 -20.37 14.76 -8.85
C GLY A 28 -20.69 14.85 -10.35
N LEU A 29 -21.33 15.93 -10.78
CA LEU A 29 -21.63 16.16 -12.21
C LEU A 29 -20.35 16.30 -13.06
N ARG A 30 -19.30 16.94 -12.54
CA ARG A 30 -18.00 17.04 -13.20
C ARG A 30 -17.34 15.67 -13.34
N TYR A 31 -17.36 14.88 -12.27
CA TYR A 31 -16.82 13.51 -12.27
C TYR A 31 -17.58 12.63 -13.29
N PHE A 32 -18.92 12.68 -13.24
CA PHE A 32 -19.78 11.98 -14.20
C PHE A 32 -19.47 12.37 -15.66
N LYS A 33 -19.27 13.66 -15.92
CA LYS A 33 -18.95 14.15 -17.28
C LYS A 33 -17.56 13.69 -17.75
N HIS A 34 -16.61 13.58 -16.84
CA HIS A 34 -15.22 13.25 -17.18
C HIS A 34 -14.99 11.73 -17.31
N TYR A 35 -15.55 10.95 -16.40
CA TYR A 35 -15.30 9.50 -16.31
C TYR A 35 -16.50 8.62 -16.77
N GLY A 36 -17.64 9.22 -17.05
CA GLY A 36 -18.83 8.52 -17.49
C GLY A 36 -19.68 7.91 -16.37
N PRO A 37 -20.88 7.38 -16.75
CA PRO A 37 -21.86 6.91 -15.76
C PRO A 37 -21.40 5.69 -14.97
N LYS A 38 -20.67 4.77 -15.59
CA LYS A 38 -20.22 3.53 -14.95
C LYS A 38 -19.24 3.84 -13.81
N GLU A 39 -18.20 4.62 -14.08
CA GLU A 39 -17.20 5.02 -13.09
C GLU A 39 -17.82 5.91 -11.99
N PHE A 40 -18.73 6.79 -12.36
CA PHE A 40 -19.47 7.60 -11.38
C PHE A 40 -20.23 6.74 -10.36
N TRP A 41 -20.96 5.70 -10.83
CA TRP A 41 -21.68 4.80 -9.93
C TRP A 41 -20.75 3.99 -9.04
N ILE A 42 -19.65 3.48 -9.55
CA ILE A 42 -18.66 2.74 -8.79
C ILE A 42 -18.14 3.63 -7.64
N ARG A 43 -17.71 4.85 -7.95
CA ARG A 43 -17.19 5.79 -6.96
C ARG A 43 -18.24 6.26 -5.95
N LEU A 44 -19.49 6.38 -6.39
CA LEU A 44 -20.59 6.72 -5.49
C LEU A 44 -20.81 5.60 -4.47
N HIS A 45 -20.80 4.34 -4.92
CA HIS A 45 -20.92 3.18 -4.05
C HIS A 45 -19.74 3.10 -3.07
N GLU A 46 -18.49 3.15 -3.54
CA GLU A 46 -17.30 3.12 -2.67
C GLU A 46 -17.33 4.21 -1.60
N ARG A 47 -17.78 5.41 -1.95
CA ARG A 47 -17.81 6.56 -1.03
C ARG A 47 -18.91 6.49 0.02
N PHE A 48 -20.02 5.84 -0.28
CA PHE A 48 -21.21 5.78 0.59
C PHE A 48 -21.59 4.35 0.98
N GLU A 49 -20.67 3.42 0.85
CA GLU A 49 -20.80 2.08 1.44
C GLU A 49 -20.83 2.20 2.97
N PRO A 50 -21.70 1.46 3.67
CA PRO A 50 -21.74 1.48 5.13
C PRO A 50 -20.40 1.09 5.73
N GLU A 51 -19.88 1.91 6.63
CA GLU A 51 -18.70 1.56 7.42
C GLU A 51 -19.06 0.47 8.41
N GLU A 52 -18.30 -0.62 8.46
CA GLU A 52 -18.50 -1.70 9.43
C GLU A 52 -18.23 -1.21 10.85
N VAL A 53 -17.20 -0.37 11.01
CA VAL A 53 -16.87 0.34 12.25
C VAL A 53 -16.87 1.83 11.93
N PRO A 54 -17.82 2.62 12.46
CA PRO A 54 -17.88 4.06 12.22
C PRO A 54 -16.63 4.77 12.78
N TYR A 55 -15.97 5.58 11.95
CA TYR A 55 -14.69 6.17 12.30
C TYR A 55 -14.79 7.19 13.45
N GLY A 56 -15.77 8.09 13.45
CA GLY A 56 -15.88 9.12 14.49
C GLY A 56 -15.91 8.54 15.92
N PRO A 57 -16.87 7.66 16.27
CA PRO A 57 -16.87 6.98 17.56
C PRO A 57 -15.64 6.12 17.83
N TRP A 58 -15.03 5.53 16.80
CA TRP A 58 -13.79 4.78 16.93
C TRP A 58 -12.65 5.71 17.33
N TYR A 59 -12.54 6.87 16.67
CA TYR A 59 -11.50 7.84 16.93
C TYR A 59 -11.62 8.44 18.34
N GLU A 60 -12.83 8.79 18.78
CA GLU A 60 -13.09 9.27 20.14
C GLU A 60 -12.63 8.26 21.23
N ALA A 61 -12.78 6.96 20.95
CA ALA A 61 -12.33 5.91 21.87
C ALA A 61 -10.84 5.56 21.71
N TYR A 62 -10.21 6.00 20.62
CA TYR A 62 -8.83 5.70 20.27
C TYR A 62 -7.84 6.72 20.84
N ILE A 63 -8.21 8.01 20.85
CA ILE A 63 -7.32 9.08 21.32
C ILE A 63 -6.95 8.89 22.82
N PRO A 64 -5.72 9.25 23.21
CA PRO A 64 -5.33 9.18 24.62
C PRO A 64 -6.18 10.11 25.49
N ASP A 65 -6.60 9.61 26.64
CA ASP A 65 -7.28 10.42 27.64
C ASP A 65 -6.30 11.37 28.37
N GLU A 66 -6.84 12.34 29.14
CA GLU A 66 -5.99 13.30 29.84
C GLU A 66 -5.04 12.66 30.86
N ALA A 67 -5.43 11.52 31.45
CA ALA A 67 -4.57 10.79 32.38
C ALA A 67 -3.35 10.17 31.66
N GLU A 68 -3.52 9.70 30.43
CA GLU A 68 -2.43 9.20 29.61
C GLU A 68 -1.56 10.34 29.10
N LEU A 69 -2.16 11.45 28.65
CA LEU A 69 -1.41 12.64 28.24
C LEU A 69 -0.56 13.19 29.38
N GLU A 70 -1.07 13.19 30.61
CA GLU A 70 -0.32 13.62 31.79
C GLU A 70 0.87 12.71 32.11
N LYS A 71 0.72 11.38 31.96
CA LYS A 71 1.86 10.46 32.07
C LYS A 71 2.91 10.72 31.02
N GLN A 72 2.52 11.03 29.78
CA GLN A 72 3.44 11.38 28.71
C GLN A 72 4.23 12.65 29.01
N ARG A 73 3.60 13.69 29.58
CA ARG A 73 4.29 14.92 30.02
C ARG A 73 5.36 14.66 31.08
N HIS A 74 5.16 13.63 31.90
CA HIS A 74 6.10 13.24 32.97
C HIS A 74 7.09 12.15 32.54
N HIS A 75 6.97 11.62 31.34
CA HIS A 75 7.90 10.63 30.82
C HIS A 75 9.31 11.20 30.67
N ARG A 76 10.30 10.45 31.12
CA ARG A 76 11.72 10.83 31.01
C ARG A 76 12.37 9.99 29.93
N PHE A 77 12.68 10.63 28.82
CA PHE A 77 13.42 10.02 27.73
C PHE A 77 14.89 9.86 28.11
N SER A 78 15.51 8.74 27.72
CA SER A 78 16.96 8.54 27.82
C SER A 78 17.70 9.36 26.76
N SER A 79 17.07 9.56 25.61
CA SER A 79 17.48 10.50 24.57
C SER A 79 16.25 11.33 24.19
N ALA A 80 16.38 12.64 24.34
CA ALA A 80 15.31 13.59 24.05
C ALA A 80 15.77 14.55 22.95
N PRO A 81 15.74 14.14 21.66
CA PRO A 81 16.20 14.99 20.56
C PRO A 81 15.32 16.24 20.44
N LEU A 82 15.91 17.38 20.12
CA LEU A 82 15.14 18.56 19.72
C LEU A 82 14.47 18.26 18.37
N ILE A 83 13.13 18.36 18.33
CA ILE A 83 12.33 18.19 17.11
C ILE A 83 11.86 19.56 16.65
N SER A 84 12.30 19.98 15.47
CA SER A 84 11.84 21.20 14.83
C SER A 84 10.60 20.94 14.01
N VAL A 85 9.62 21.83 14.09
CA VAL A 85 8.45 21.84 13.20
C VAL A 85 8.54 23.08 12.32
N ALA A 86 8.69 22.90 11.01
CA ALA A 86 8.79 23.98 10.03
C ALA A 86 7.43 24.21 9.36
N VAL A 87 6.98 25.47 9.34
CA VAL A 87 5.68 25.88 8.83
C VAL A 87 5.82 26.98 7.79
N PRO A 88 5.47 26.72 6.51
CA PRO A 88 5.34 27.78 5.51
C PRO A 88 3.97 28.44 5.63
N ALA A 89 3.91 29.66 6.13
CA ALA A 89 2.65 30.36 6.34
C ALA A 89 2.42 31.44 5.27
N TYR A 90 1.23 31.42 4.63
CA TYR A 90 0.83 32.40 3.63
C TYR A 90 -0.68 32.63 3.66
N ARG A 91 -1.08 33.90 3.98
CA ARG A 91 -2.49 34.33 4.05
C ARG A 91 -3.36 33.36 4.86
N THR A 92 -2.82 32.91 5.97
CA THR A 92 -3.49 31.95 6.86
C THR A 92 -4.62 32.63 7.61
N PRO A 93 -5.86 32.12 7.58
CA PRO A 93 -6.92 32.63 8.43
C PRO A 93 -6.50 32.60 9.91
N GLU A 94 -6.77 33.69 10.66
CA GLU A 94 -6.36 33.81 12.06
C GLU A 94 -6.74 32.58 12.90
N THR A 95 -7.97 32.11 12.75
CA THR A 95 -8.46 30.95 13.50
C THR A 95 -7.60 29.69 13.23
N PHE A 96 -7.21 29.46 11.96
CA PHE A 96 -6.40 28.29 11.60
C PHE A 96 -4.97 28.43 12.14
N LEU A 97 -4.38 29.62 11.98
CA LEU A 97 -3.04 29.90 12.48
C LEU A 97 -2.97 29.69 14.00
N ARG A 98 -3.94 30.23 14.76
CA ARG A 98 -4.00 30.03 16.21
C ARG A 98 -4.18 28.57 16.58
N GLN A 99 -5.08 27.86 15.94
CA GLN A 99 -5.33 26.44 16.22
C GLN A 99 -4.11 25.58 15.88
N MET A 100 -3.41 25.87 14.79
CA MET A 100 -2.17 25.18 14.42
C MET A 100 -1.09 25.39 15.51
N ILE A 101 -0.83 26.64 15.92
CA ILE A 101 0.16 26.95 16.96
C ILE A 101 -0.25 26.34 18.31
N ASP A 102 -1.53 26.43 18.69
CA ASP A 102 -2.04 25.86 19.94
C ASP A 102 -1.91 24.34 19.96
N SER A 103 -1.98 23.66 18.80
CA SER A 103 -1.72 22.21 18.71
C SER A 103 -0.26 21.84 19.06
N LEU A 104 0.68 22.73 18.77
CA LEU A 104 2.10 22.59 19.18
C LEU A 104 2.28 22.90 20.67
N LEU A 105 1.60 23.92 21.19
CA LEU A 105 1.63 24.24 22.62
C LEU A 105 1.03 23.14 23.49
N ALA A 106 0.10 22.37 22.94
CA ALA A 106 -0.54 21.24 23.60
C ALA A 106 0.30 19.96 23.62
N GLN A 107 1.45 19.90 22.92
CA GLN A 107 2.29 18.70 22.84
C GLN A 107 2.74 18.21 24.21
N THR A 108 2.64 16.90 24.42
CA THR A 108 3.11 16.23 25.65
C THR A 108 4.62 16.07 25.69
N TYR A 109 5.31 16.11 24.55
CA TYR A 109 6.76 16.19 24.45
C TYR A 109 7.22 17.65 24.51
N GLY A 110 8.13 17.99 25.41
CA GLY A 110 8.52 19.38 25.66
C GLY A 110 9.68 19.91 24.84
N ASN A 111 10.54 19.04 24.28
CA ASN A 111 11.77 19.46 23.59
C ASN A 111 11.56 19.65 22.09
N TRP A 112 10.83 20.68 21.73
CA TRP A 112 10.54 21.05 20.34
C TRP A 112 10.72 22.55 20.10
N GLU A 113 10.85 22.93 18.85
CA GLU A 113 10.77 24.31 18.37
C GLU A 113 9.82 24.41 17.17
N LEU A 114 9.14 25.55 17.02
CA LEU A 114 8.28 25.90 15.91
C LEU A 114 8.90 27.02 15.09
N CYS A 115 9.23 26.74 13.85
CA CYS A 115 9.86 27.66 12.91
C CYS A 115 8.86 28.06 11.81
N ILE A 116 8.33 29.29 11.87
CA ILE A 116 7.33 29.79 10.92
C ILE A 116 7.97 30.78 9.96
N ALA A 117 7.89 30.53 8.66
CA ALA A 117 8.23 31.51 7.63
C ALA A 117 6.94 32.22 7.16
N ASN A 118 6.78 33.49 7.51
CA ASN A 118 5.64 34.29 7.11
C ASN A 118 5.85 34.89 5.72
N GLY A 119 5.19 34.31 4.70
CA GLY A 119 5.17 34.80 3.33
C GLY A 119 4.14 35.87 3.03
N SER A 120 3.54 36.50 4.06
CA SER A 120 2.48 37.51 3.92
C SER A 120 2.93 38.87 4.48
N PRO A 121 3.88 39.56 3.83
CA PRO A 121 4.46 40.80 4.37
C PRO A 121 3.43 41.94 4.55
N ASP A 122 2.32 41.89 3.87
CA ASP A 122 1.28 42.91 3.92
C ASP A 122 0.11 42.57 4.87
N ASP A 123 0.15 41.41 5.54
CA ASP A 123 -0.90 40.96 6.45
C ASP A 123 -0.56 41.31 7.90
N GLU A 124 -0.98 42.53 8.31
CA GLU A 124 -0.73 43.03 9.66
C GLU A 124 -1.45 42.21 10.76
N GLN A 125 -2.60 41.61 10.46
CA GLN A 125 -3.33 40.76 11.41
C GLN A 125 -2.51 39.48 11.70
N MET A 126 -1.99 38.84 10.66
CA MET A 126 -1.16 37.66 10.80
C MET A 126 0.14 37.97 11.57
N LYS A 127 0.78 39.12 11.29
CA LYS A 127 1.97 39.57 12.05
C LYS A 127 1.68 39.76 13.54
N GLN A 128 0.52 40.38 13.87
CA GLN A 128 0.09 40.58 15.26
C GLN A 128 -0.06 39.24 15.99
N VAL A 129 -0.75 38.26 15.37
CA VAL A 129 -0.93 36.94 15.94
C VAL A 129 0.45 36.26 16.17
N LEU A 130 1.32 36.27 15.18
CA LEU A 130 2.65 35.68 15.29
C LEU A 130 3.49 36.35 16.38
N ALA A 131 3.44 37.70 16.50
CA ALA A 131 4.13 38.45 17.56
C ALA A 131 3.59 38.12 18.96
N GLU A 132 2.28 37.92 19.11
CA GLU A 132 1.67 37.46 20.36
C GLU A 132 2.26 36.11 20.81
N TYR A 133 2.30 35.11 19.91
CA TYR A 133 2.79 33.78 20.24
C TYR A 133 4.31 33.72 20.48
N THR A 134 5.12 34.48 19.76
CA THR A 134 6.56 34.56 20.00
C THR A 134 6.89 35.21 21.36
N GLN A 135 6.07 36.13 21.85
CA GLN A 135 6.21 36.68 23.20
C GLN A 135 5.77 35.70 24.29
N ARG A 136 4.82 34.84 23.99
CA ARG A 136 4.25 33.86 24.92
C ARG A 136 5.15 32.65 25.13
N ASP A 137 5.83 32.16 24.08
CA ASP A 137 6.68 30.96 24.13
C ASP A 137 7.93 31.14 23.27
N SER A 138 9.10 31.05 23.90
CA SER A 138 10.41 31.24 23.24
C SER A 138 10.78 30.13 22.26
N ARG A 139 10.08 28.99 22.28
CA ARG A 139 10.25 27.91 21.31
C ARG A 139 9.65 28.24 19.93
N ILE A 140 8.84 29.30 19.86
CA ILE A 140 8.21 29.76 18.61
C ILE A 140 9.08 30.84 17.99
N ARG A 141 9.56 30.57 16.79
CA ARG A 141 10.44 31.46 16.03
C ARG A 141 9.78 31.79 14.69
N VAL A 142 9.79 33.06 14.35
CA VAL A 142 9.13 33.58 13.14
C VAL A 142 10.15 34.33 12.29
N GLN A 143 10.17 34.06 11.00
CA GLN A 143 10.88 34.83 10.00
C GLN A 143 9.86 35.55 9.10
N GLU A 144 9.88 36.88 9.14
CA GLU A 144 9.13 37.70 8.20
C GLU A 144 9.85 37.73 6.85
N LEU A 145 9.20 37.21 5.80
CA LEU A 145 9.74 37.24 4.45
C LEU A 145 9.39 38.57 3.79
N LYS A 146 10.26 39.06 2.91
CA LYS A 146 10.04 40.32 2.17
C LYS A 146 8.92 40.19 1.12
N GLU A 147 8.72 38.98 0.63
CA GLU A 147 7.75 38.61 -0.39
C GLU A 147 7.37 37.12 -0.24
N ASN A 148 6.28 36.70 -0.87
CA ASN A 148 5.94 35.29 -0.96
C ASN A 148 6.85 34.57 -1.93
N LEU A 149 7.63 33.61 -1.44
CA LEU A 149 8.57 32.81 -2.24
C LEU A 149 7.92 31.53 -2.84
N GLY A 150 6.60 31.38 -2.74
CA GLY A 150 5.88 30.15 -3.09
C GLY A 150 6.03 29.06 -2.03
N ILE A 151 5.32 27.95 -2.21
CA ILE A 151 5.28 26.89 -1.18
C ILE A 151 6.67 26.33 -0.89
N ALA A 152 7.42 25.96 -1.91
CA ALA A 152 8.78 25.42 -1.74
C ALA A 152 9.74 26.45 -1.10
N GLY A 153 9.69 27.72 -1.54
CA GLY A 153 10.55 28.78 -1.00
C GLY A 153 10.23 29.12 0.44
N ASN A 154 8.96 29.23 0.81
CA ASN A 154 8.54 29.51 2.19
C ASN A 154 8.90 28.32 3.10
N THR A 155 8.72 27.08 2.64
CA THR A 155 9.12 25.87 3.39
C THR A 155 10.63 25.84 3.62
N ASN A 156 11.43 26.16 2.61
CA ASN A 156 12.88 26.23 2.75
C ASN A 156 13.32 27.32 3.73
N ALA A 157 12.64 28.48 3.75
CA ALA A 157 12.90 29.54 4.70
C ALA A 157 12.60 29.08 6.15
N ALA A 158 11.49 28.35 6.36
CA ALA A 158 11.16 27.76 7.65
C ALA A 158 12.20 26.71 8.08
N LEU A 159 12.58 25.80 7.16
CA LEU A 159 13.63 24.80 7.41
C LEU A 159 14.99 25.40 7.72
N ALA A 160 15.34 26.52 7.10
CA ALA A 160 16.62 27.20 7.37
C ALA A 160 16.73 27.73 8.81
N MET A 161 15.62 27.89 9.52
CA MET A 161 15.58 28.30 10.91
C MET A 161 15.74 27.14 11.90
N THR A 162 15.55 25.89 11.45
CA THR A 162 15.52 24.73 12.34
C THR A 162 16.89 24.40 12.92
N GLU A 163 16.93 24.14 14.23
CA GLU A 163 18.15 23.80 15.00
C GLU A 163 18.09 22.38 15.57
N GLY A 164 16.93 21.72 15.48
CA GLY A 164 16.69 20.37 15.98
C GLY A 164 17.50 19.30 15.27
N GLU A 165 17.71 18.18 15.93
CA GLU A 165 18.30 16.97 15.33
C GLU A 165 17.41 16.39 14.24
N PHE A 166 16.09 16.53 14.40
CA PHE A 166 15.07 16.13 13.45
C PHE A 166 14.18 17.32 13.10
N ALA A 167 13.66 17.35 11.88
CA ALA A 167 12.68 18.34 11.46
C ALA A 167 11.53 17.70 10.68
N GLY A 168 10.32 18.17 10.97
CA GLY A 168 9.08 17.81 10.26
C GLY A 168 8.42 19.05 9.67
N ILE A 169 7.57 18.83 8.66
CA ILE A 169 6.83 19.89 7.99
C ILE A 169 5.36 19.80 8.39
N LEU A 170 4.81 20.93 8.83
CA LEU A 170 3.40 21.07 9.16
C LEU A 170 2.81 22.18 8.30
N ASP A 171 1.67 21.93 7.68
CA ASP A 171 0.94 22.93 6.92
C ASP A 171 0.26 23.95 7.88
N HIS A 172 0.21 25.20 7.46
CA HIS A 172 -0.21 26.33 8.31
C HIS A 172 -1.70 26.33 8.69
N ASP A 173 -2.49 25.46 8.09
CA ASP A 173 -3.94 25.30 8.30
C ASP A 173 -4.33 23.96 8.94
N ASP A 174 -3.35 23.10 9.22
CA ASP A 174 -3.52 21.77 9.79
C ASP A 174 -3.18 21.71 11.29
N LEU A 175 -3.28 20.51 11.88
CA LEU A 175 -3.03 20.32 13.32
C LEU A 175 -2.26 19.04 13.58
N LEU A 176 -1.52 19.02 14.70
CA LEU A 176 -0.97 17.80 15.28
C LEU A 176 -1.81 17.32 16.47
N ALA A 177 -1.95 16.02 16.63
CA ALA A 177 -2.48 15.44 17.85
C ALA A 177 -1.57 15.79 19.04
N PRO A 178 -2.09 15.91 20.27
CA PRO A 178 -1.31 16.39 21.43
C PRO A 178 -0.15 15.48 21.82
N ASN A 179 -0.15 14.24 21.41
CA ASN A 179 0.92 13.25 21.62
C ASN A 179 1.83 13.03 20.39
N ALA A 180 1.70 13.83 19.34
CA ALA A 180 2.41 13.56 18.07
C ALA A 180 3.93 13.55 18.24
N LEU A 181 4.50 14.58 18.84
CA LEU A 181 5.94 14.67 19.04
C LEU A 181 6.44 13.67 20.10
N TYR A 182 5.58 13.29 21.06
CA TYR A 182 5.90 12.26 22.03
C TYR A 182 6.08 10.89 21.37
N GLU A 183 5.15 10.48 20.52
CA GLU A 183 5.20 9.19 19.83
C GLU A 183 6.40 9.12 18.86
N ILE A 184 6.73 10.22 18.19
CA ILE A 184 7.93 10.32 17.36
C ILE A 184 9.20 10.19 18.22
N ALA A 185 9.31 10.94 19.32
CA ALA A 185 10.44 10.85 20.22
C ALA A 185 10.60 9.45 20.81
N LEU A 186 9.48 8.79 21.14
CA LEU A 186 9.47 7.41 21.65
C LEU A 186 9.94 6.40 20.58
N ALA A 187 9.58 6.60 19.31
CA ALA A 187 10.05 5.78 18.20
C ALA A 187 11.58 5.95 18.01
N LEU A 188 12.08 7.17 18.07
CA LEU A 188 13.51 7.49 17.96
C LEU A 188 14.32 6.97 19.17
N GLU A 189 13.72 6.93 20.36
CA GLU A 189 14.36 6.34 21.54
C GLU A 189 14.47 4.81 21.43
N LYS A 190 13.40 4.15 20.94
CA LYS A 190 13.36 2.69 20.73
C LYS A 190 14.31 2.23 19.63
N ASP A 191 14.51 3.07 18.63
CA ASP A 191 15.34 2.76 17.48
C ASP A 191 16.16 4.01 17.05
N PRO A 192 17.32 4.24 17.66
CA PRO A 192 18.17 5.40 17.37
C PRO A 192 18.76 5.43 15.96
N GLU A 193 18.68 4.31 15.21
CA GLU A 193 19.14 4.24 13.82
C GLU A 193 18.16 4.85 12.83
N LEU A 194 16.96 5.25 13.27
CA LEU A 194 15.97 5.88 12.41
C LEU A 194 16.48 7.24 11.90
N ASP A 195 16.48 7.39 10.60
CA ASP A 195 16.82 8.63 9.91
C ASP A 195 15.59 9.42 9.48
N ALA A 196 14.48 8.76 9.31
CA ALA A 196 13.19 9.38 9.04
C ALA A 196 12.05 8.58 9.67
N VAL A 197 10.97 9.28 10.02
CA VAL A 197 9.75 8.70 10.61
C VAL A 197 8.54 9.37 9.99
N TYR A 198 7.48 8.62 9.76
CA TYR A 198 6.18 9.17 9.36
C TYR A 198 5.04 8.55 10.18
N THR A 199 3.89 9.23 10.20
CA THR A 199 2.74 8.86 11.02
C THR A 199 1.51 8.61 10.17
N ASP A 200 0.46 8.03 10.78
CA ASP A 200 -0.88 8.02 10.19
C ASP A 200 -1.52 9.41 10.27
N GLU A 201 -2.53 9.63 9.44
CA GLU A 201 -3.28 10.88 9.38
C GLU A 201 -4.78 10.64 9.21
N ASP A 202 -5.58 11.64 9.50
CA ASP A 202 -6.97 11.70 9.12
C ASP A 202 -7.34 13.08 8.55
N LYS A 203 -8.60 13.25 8.22
CA LYS A 203 -9.15 14.55 7.83
C LYS A 203 -10.08 15.07 8.90
N VAL A 204 -10.05 16.40 9.06
CA VAL A 204 -10.94 17.09 9.99
C VAL A 204 -11.72 18.19 9.26
N THR A 205 -12.97 18.43 9.68
CA THR A 205 -13.78 19.54 9.15
C THR A 205 -13.18 20.90 9.51
N THR A 206 -13.56 21.94 8.77
CA THR A 206 -13.08 23.30 8.98
C THR A 206 -13.26 23.79 10.42
N ASP A 207 -14.35 23.40 11.08
CA ASP A 207 -14.71 23.75 12.46
C ASP A 207 -14.24 22.74 13.50
N LEU A 208 -13.46 21.73 13.09
CA LEU A 208 -12.93 20.63 13.92
C LEU A 208 -13.99 19.73 14.57
N SER A 209 -15.23 19.77 14.09
CA SER A 209 -16.34 19.02 14.70
C SER A 209 -16.42 17.56 14.28
N GLU A 210 -15.82 17.17 13.15
CA GLU A 210 -15.86 15.79 12.63
C GLU A 210 -14.48 15.37 12.11
N HIS A 211 -13.97 14.24 12.60
CA HIS A 211 -12.85 13.51 12.04
C HIS A 211 -13.34 12.43 11.07
N PHE A 212 -12.67 12.26 9.92
CA PHE A 212 -13.12 11.34 8.88
C PHE A 212 -11.99 10.92 7.94
N GLN A 213 -12.20 9.87 7.18
CA GLN A 213 -11.26 9.34 6.17
C GLN A 213 -9.84 9.13 6.71
N PRO A 214 -9.65 8.25 7.72
CA PRO A 214 -8.31 7.94 8.21
C PRO A 214 -7.46 7.32 7.10
N HIS A 215 -6.20 7.74 7.04
CA HIS A 215 -5.17 7.14 6.24
C HIS A 215 -4.24 6.34 7.14
N LEU A 216 -4.57 5.07 7.33
CA LEU A 216 -3.78 4.11 8.08
C LEU A 216 -2.74 3.49 7.15
N LYS A 217 -1.52 3.92 7.32
CA LYS A 217 -0.40 3.65 6.40
C LYS A 217 0.27 2.31 6.71
N PRO A 218 0.90 1.66 5.74
CA PRO A 218 1.83 0.55 6.00
C PRO A 218 3.18 1.09 6.50
N ASP A 219 4.04 0.19 6.97
CA ASP A 219 5.47 0.46 7.05
C ASP A 219 6.03 0.79 5.66
N PHE A 220 7.28 1.24 5.60
CA PHE A 220 7.85 1.75 4.35
C PHE A 220 7.67 0.79 3.17
N ASN A 221 7.04 1.31 2.11
CA ASN A 221 6.62 0.57 0.93
C ASN A 221 6.99 1.36 -0.33
N LEU A 222 8.09 0.95 -0.96
CA LEU A 222 8.68 1.72 -2.06
C LEU A 222 7.77 1.77 -3.30
N ASP A 223 7.16 0.64 -3.67
CA ASP A 223 6.30 0.60 -4.85
C ASP A 223 4.97 1.33 -4.62
N LEU A 224 4.48 1.35 -3.38
CA LEU A 224 3.35 2.19 -3.01
C LEU A 224 3.71 3.69 -3.10
N LEU A 225 4.92 4.09 -2.64
CA LEU A 225 5.37 5.48 -2.75
C LEU A 225 5.54 5.91 -4.21
N ARG A 226 5.99 5.01 -5.08
CA ARG A 226 6.04 5.22 -6.54
C ARG A 226 4.66 5.26 -7.19
N SER A 227 3.64 4.72 -6.54
CA SER A 227 2.26 4.71 -7.03
C SER A 227 1.42 5.88 -6.51
N ASN A 228 1.77 6.44 -5.35
CA ASN A 228 1.03 7.50 -4.68
C ASN A 228 1.89 8.09 -3.55
N ASN A 229 1.75 9.39 -3.27
CA ASN A 229 2.38 10.00 -2.09
C ASN A 229 1.64 9.59 -0.81
N TYR A 230 1.76 8.32 -0.39
CA TYR A 230 1.05 7.81 0.77
C TYR A 230 1.64 8.28 2.11
N ILE A 231 2.93 8.64 2.13
CA ILE A 231 3.60 9.14 3.35
C ILE A 231 3.04 10.51 3.74
N CYS A 232 3.00 11.45 2.80
CA CYS A 232 2.42 12.80 2.90
C CYS A 232 2.72 13.50 4.25
N HIS A 233 1.86 13.34 5.26
CA HIS A 233 1.97 13.92 6.59
C HIS A 233 1.90 12.82 7.68
N PHE A 234 2.46 12.97 8.87
CA PHE A 234 3.49 13.90 9.26
C PHE A 234 4.85 13.23 9.02
N PHE A 235 5.66 13.79 8.15
CA PHE A 235 6.98 13.26 7.82
C PHE A 235 8.05 14.06 8.57
N VAL A 236 8.89 13.36 9.33
CA VAL A 236 9.99 13.92 10.14
C VAL A 236 11.28 13.22 9.74
N ALA A 237 12.31 13.99 9.42
CA ALA A 237 13.60 13.43 9.02
C ALA A 237 14.77 14.06 9.81
N ARG A 238 15.85 13.30 9.94
CA ARG A 238 17.09 13.77 10.56
C ARG A 238 17.68 14.91 9.73
N GLN A 239 18.16 15.94 10.39
CA GLN A 239 18.75 17.12 9.72
C GLN A 239 19.89 16.79 8.76
N SER A 240 20.68 15.75 9.04
CA SER A 240 21.72 15.29 8.12
C SER A 240 21.15 14.77 6.80
N VAL A 241 20.01 14.06 6.84
CA VAL A 241 19.27 13.58 5.66
C VAL A 241 18.68 14.76 4.89
N ILE A 242 18.00 15.69 5.58
CA ILE A 242 17.43 16.90 4.96
C ILE A 242 18.48 17.70 4.22
N ARG A 243 19.66 17.91 4.84
CA ARG A 243 20.77 18.62 4.22
C ARG A 243 21.29 17.95 2.95
N LYS A 244 21.42 16.63 2.95
CA LYS A 244 21.82 15.87 1.76
C LYS A 244 20.75 15.90 0.68
N ALA A 245 19.49 15.78 1.05
CA ALA A 245 18.34 15.88 0.14
C ALA A 245 18.23 17.28 -0.51
N GLY A 246 18.67 18.35 0.18
CA GLY A 246 18.80 19.69 -0.40
C GLY A 246 17.51 20.53 -0.43
N GLY A 247 16.58 20.32 0.52
CA GLY A 247 15.37 21.14 0.67
C GLY A 247 14.31 20.92 -0.41
N PHE A 248 13.30 21.76 -0.43
CA PHE A 248 12.17 21.72 -1.38
C PHE A 248 12.53 22.38 -2.72
N ARG A 249 11.96 21.90 -3.81
CA ARG A 249 12.25 22.37 -5.17
C ARG A 249 11.01 22.94 -5.83
N GLN A 250 11.06 24.19 -6.26
CA GLN A 250 9.94 24.91 -6.86
C GLN A 250 9.42 24.26 -8.15
N GLU A 251 10.28 23.56 -8.88
CA GLU A 251 9.89 22.83 -10.09
C GLU A 251 8.87 21.72 -9.87
N PHE A 252 8.70 21.30 -8.59
CA PHE A 252 7.72 20.30 -8.16
C PHE A 252 6.56 20.90 -7.35
N ASP A 253 6.37 22.23 -7.37
CA ASP A 253 5.24 22.86 -6.66
C ASP A 253 3.92 22.16 -6.99
N GLY A 254 3.15 21.83 -5.94
CA GLY A 254 1.95 21.00 -5.99
C GLY A 254 2.16 19.52 -5.65
N ALA A 255 3.42 19.02 -5.73
CA ALA A 255 3.88 17.72 -5.23
C ALA A 255 5.33 17.83 -4.72
N GLN A 256 5.69 19.00 -4.19
CA GLN A 256 7.02 19.32 -3.67
C GLN A 256 7.41 18.44 -2.49
N ASP A 257 6.44 18.03 -1.70
CA ASP A 257 6.54 17.08 -0.59
C ASP A 257 6.89 15.68 -1.08
N HIS A 258 6.26 15.20 -2.16
CA HIS A 258 6.54 13.89 -2.74
C HIS A 258 7.99 13.80 -3.27
N ASP A 259 8.47 14.82 -4.00
CA ASP A 259 9.87 14.90 -4.43
C ASP A 259 10.83 14.98 -3.23
N PHE A 260 10.49 15.75 -2.21
CA PHE A 260 11.30 15.89 -1.00
C PHE A 260 11.39 14.57 -0.22
N ILE A 261 10.25 13.88 -0.04
CA ILE A 261 10.19 12.58 0.62
C ILE A 261 11.04 11.56 -0.13
N PHE A 262 10.94 11.48 -1.48
CA PHE A 262 11.80 10.58 -2.26
C PHE A 262 13.29 10.85 -2.02
N ARG A 263 13.72 12.11 -2.04
CA ARG A 263 15.13 12.45 -1.80
C ARG A 263 15.58 12.15 -0.38
N CYS A 264 14.72 12.35 0.61
CA CYS A 264 15.01 11.95 1.97
C CYS A 264 15.13 10.42 2.11
N VAL A 265 14.22 9.69 1.48
CA VAL A 265 14.22 8.21 1.46
C VAL A 265 15.47 7.64 0.77
N GLU A 266 15.94 8.29 -0.30
CA GLU A 266 17.15 7.91 -1.03
C GLU A 266 18.44 8.08 -0.19
N GLU A 267 18.43 9.00 0.78
CA GLU A 267 19.57 9.31 1.66
C GLU A 267 19.47 8.66 3.06
N ALA A 268 18.28 8.21 3.44
CA ALA A 268 18.03 7.60 4.74
C ALA A 268 18.51 6.15 4.78
N GLY A 269 19.20 5.76 5.85
CA GLY A 269 19.57 4.38 6.11
C GLY A 269 18.37 3.56 6.63
N LYS A 270 17.51 4.17 7.46
CA LYS A 270 16.36 3.50 8.05
C LYS A 270 15.17 4.46 8.20
N ILE A 271 14.01 3.96 7.80
CA ILE A 271 12.75 4.70 7.83
C ILE A 271 11.77 3.98 8.76
N GLY A 272 11.21 4.71 9.72
CA GLY A 272 10.21 4.19 10.65
C GLY A 272 8.81 4.67 10.32
N HIS A 273 7.83 3.91 10.78
CA HIS A 273 6.43 4.26 10.77
C HIS A 273 5.89 4.24 12.19
N VAL A 274 5.22 5.30 12.59
CA VAL A 274 4.44 5.37 13.82
C VAL A 274 2.97 5.19 13.44
N PRO A 275 2.40 4.00 13.64
CA PRO A 275 1.04 3.68 13.19
C PRO A 275 -0.02 4.27 14.14
N GLU A 276 0.08 5.57 14.40
CA GLU A 276 -0.83 6.36 15.21
C GLU A 276 -1.31 7.56 14.39
N ILE A 277 -2.59 7.95 14.57
CA ILE A 277 -3.18 9.09 13.87
C ILE A 277 -2.76 10.36 14.59
N LEU A 278 -1.71 11.01 14.07
CA LEU A 278 -1.02 12.11 14.74
C LEU A 278 -1.08 13.43 13.95
N TYR A 279 -1.61 13.39 12.75
CA TYR A 279 -1.77 14.56 11.89
C TYR A 279 -3.22 14.67 11.42
N HIS A 280 -3.80 15.88 11.50
CA HIS A 280 -5.18 16.16 11.13
C HIS A 280 -5.22 17.17 9.99
N TRP A 281 -5.49 16.66 8.77
CA TRP A 281 -5.60 17.47 7.57
C TRP A 281 -6.95 18.16 7.52
N ARG A 282 -6.92 19.50 7.67
CA ARG A 282 -8.15 20.31 7.65
C ARG A 282 -8.68 20.44 6.22
N THR A 283 -9.97 20.16 6.06
CA THR A 283 -10.65 20.33 4.78
C THR A 283 -11.42 21.66 4.74
N HIS A 284 -11.09 22.52 3.80
CA HIS A 284 -11.80 23.76 3.55
C HIS A 284 -11.84 24.09 2.05
N LYS A 285 -12.65 25.10 1.64
CA LYS A 285 -12.93 25.42 0.23
C LYS A 285 -11.70 25.74 -0.63
N ALA A 286 -10.63 26.20 -0.03
CA ALA A 286 -9.37 26.50 -0.72
C ALA A 286 -8.37 25.33 -0.71
N SER A 287 -8.64 24.26 0.06
CA SER A 287 -7.73 23.13 0.18
C SER A 287 -7.60 22.32 -1.13
N THR A 288 -6.49 21.63 -1.29
CA THR A 288 -6.18 20.81 -2.48
C THR A 288 -7.21 19.69 -2.71
N ALA A 289 -7.82 19.21 -1.64
CA ALA A 289 -8.82 18.13 -1.68
C ALA A 289 -10.12 18.50 -2.44
N ASP A 290 -10.37 19.77 -2.67
CA ASP A 290 -11.70 20.23 -3.10
C ASP A 290 -11.87 20.46 -4.61
N ASN A 291 -10.80 20.70 -5.38
CA ASN A 291 -10.90 20.94 -6.83
C ASN A 291 -9.78 20.29 -7.65
N PRO A 292 -9.85 18.98 -7.93
CA PRO A 292 -8.81 18.27 -8.72
C PRO A 292 -8.55 18.87 -10.10
N ALA A 293 -9.61 19.35 -10.79
CA ALA A 293 -9.48 19.85 -12.16
C ALA A 293 -8.70 21.17 -12.28
N SER A 294 -8.64 21.99 -11.21
CA SER A 294 -7.84 23.22 -11.20
C SER A 294 -6.36 22.98 -10.87
N LYS A 295 -5.99 21.76 -10.53
CA LYS A 295 -4.67 21.38 -10.03
C LYS A 295 -4.01 20.26 -10.86
N MET A 296 -4.33 20.17 -12.15
CA MET A 296 -3.64 19.22 -13.05
C MET A 296 -2.11 19.39 -12.99
N TYR A 297 -1.63 20.60 -12.74
CA TYR A 297 -0.21 20.84 -12.55
C TYR A 297 0.39 20.07 -11.36
N ALA A 298 -0.37 19.88 -10.27
CA ALA A 298 0.09 19.16 -9.09
C ALA A 298 0.23 17.65 -9.38
N PHE A 299 -0.73 17.07 -10.10
CA PHE A 299 -0.63 15.67 -10.52
C PHE A 299 0.52 15.45 -11.49
N GLU A 300 0.73 16.40 -12.43
CA GLU A 300 1.86 16.35 -13.33
C GLU A 300 3.21 16.55 -12.60
N ALA A 301 3.25 17.38 -11.56
CA ALA A 301 4.42 17.51 -10.69
C ALA A 301 4.70 16.19 -9.94
N GLY A 302 3.69 15.49 -9.45
CA GLY A 302 3.82 14.17 -8.84
C GLY A 302 4.40 13.13 -9.81
N ARG A 303 3.91 13.10 -11.05
CA ARG A 303 4.47 12.23 -12.10
C ARG A 303 5.96 12.52 -12.31
N ARG A 304 6.35 13.81 -12.45
CA ARG A 304 7.75 14.22 -12.59
C ARG A 304 8.60 13.90 -11.36
N ALA A 305 8.04 13.97 -10.16
CA ALA A 305 8.74 13.61 -8.93
C ALA A 305 9.16 12.14 -8.94
N ILE A 306 8.25 11.24 -9.37
CA ILE A 306 8.56 9.82 -9.54
C ILE A 306 9.62 9.62 -10.64
N GLU A 307 9.48 10.25 -11.80
CA GLU A 307 10.50 10.18 -12.89
C GLU A 307 11.88 10.64 -12.40
N ALA A 308 11.91 11.74 -11.65
CA ALA A 308 13.17 12.25 -11.08
C ALA A 308 13.77 11.28 -10.06
N HIS A 309 12.94 10.62 -9.24
CA HIS A 309 13.36 9.55 -8.34
C HIS A 309 13.96 8.37 -9.12
N LEU A 310 13.25 7.83 -10.10
CA LEU A 310 13.75 6.73 -10.93
C LEU A 310 15.10 7.07 -11.58
N LYS A 311 15.24 8.29 -12.11
CA LYS A 311 16.50 8.77 -12.70
C LYS A 311 17.63 8.83 -11.67
N ARG A 312 17.40 9.34 -10.45
CA ARG A 312 18.42 9.43 -9.40
C ARG A 312 18.88 8.06 -8.92
N THR A 313 17.96 7.11 -8.83
CA THR A 313 18.25 5.73 -8.40
C THR A 313 18.78 4.84 -9.52
N GLY A 314 18.91 5.36 -10.76
CA GLY A 314 19.34 4.58 -11.91
C GLY A 314 18.35 3.48 -12.31
N THR A 315 17.08 3.64 -11.94
CA THR A 315 16.01 2.70 -12.28
C THR A 315 15.33 3.16 -13.57
N GLU A 316 15.34 2.34 -14.61
CA GLU A 316 14.60 2.62 -15.83
C GLU A 316 13.12 2.31 -15.65
N GLY A 317 12.25 3.21 -16.09
CA GLY A 317 10.80 3.04 -16.01
C GLY A 317 10.04 4.18 -16.64
N THR A 318 8.83 3.90 -17.11
CA THR A 318 7.90 4.89 -17.68
C THR A 318 6.79 5.15 -16.67
N VAL A 319 6.61 6.42 -16.30
CA VAL A 319 5.58 6.84 -15.34
C VAL A 319 4.37 7.39 -16.07
N THR A 320 3.20 6.84 -15.82
CA THR A 320 1.94 7.29 -16.39
C THR A 320 0.90 7.55 -15.31
N HIS A 321 -0.06 8.42 -15.61
CA HIS A 321 -1.24 8.57 -14.75
C HIS A 321 -2.12 7.33 -14.86
N THR A 322 -2.73 6.94 -13.75
CA THR A 322 -3.88 6.03 -13.77
C THR A 322 -5.17 6.81 -14.11
N PRO A 323 -6.30 6.16 -14.35
CA PRO A 323 -7.59 6.84 -14.47
C PRO A 323 -7.94 7.71 -13.25
N ASP A 324 -7.36 7.40 -12.09
CA ASP A 324 -7.56 8.14 -10.85
C ASP A 324 -6.41 9.12 -10.63
N LEU A 325 -6.74 10.40 -10.53
CA LEU A 325 -5.75 11.46 -10.36
C LEU A 325 -5.04 11.36 -9.00
N GLY A 326 -3.72 11.53 -9.02
CA GLY A 326 -2.86 11.37 -7.84
C GLY A 326 -2.36 9.95 -7.64
N PHE A 327 -2.74 9.01 -8.52
CA PHE A 327 -2.20 7.66 -8.58
C PHE A 327 -1.46 7.44 -9.90
N PHE A 328 -0.33 6.76 -9.81
CA PHE A 328 0.60 6.59 -10.92
C PHE A 328 0.88 5.11 -11.16
N ARG A 329 1.21 4.79 -12.40
CA ARG A 329 1.72 3.48 -12.80
C ARG A 329 3.16 3.64 -13.27
N VAL A 330 4.05 2.83 -12.75
CA VAL A 330 5.42 2.70 -13.25
C VAL A 330 5.54 1.39 -14.01
N GLN A 331 5.91 1.47 -15.29
CA GLN A 331 6.20 0.30 -16.12
C GLN A 331 7.70 0.18 -16.30
N TYR A 332 8.23 -1.01 -16.04
CA TYR A 332 9.66 -1.29 -16.13
C TYR A 332 9.98 -2.03 -17.43
N PRO A 333 10.97 -1.57 -18.22
CA PRO A 333 11.36 -2.27 -19.44
C PRO A 333 12.00 -3.62 -19.14
N VAL A 334 11.88 -4.55 -20.06
CA VAL A 334 12.64 -5.80 -20.03
C VAL A 334 14.01 -5.55 -20.63
N HIS A 335 15.06 -5.93 -19.90
CA HIS A 335 16.44 -5.87 -20.36
C HIS A 335 16.90 -7.22 -20.88
N GLY A 336 17.41 -7.24 -22.09
CA GLY A 336 17.79 -8.47 -22.78
C GLY A 336 16.59 -9.35 -23.16
N GLU A 337 16.87 -10.62 -23.36
CA GLU A 337 15.85 -11.63 -23.66
C GLU A 337 16.04 -12.86 -22.73
N PRO A 338 15.96 -12.70 -21.40
CA PRO A 338 16.15 -13.82 -20.49
C PRO A 338 15.05 -14.87 -20.67
N LEU A 339 15.41 -16.14 -20.55
CA LEU A 339 14.45 -17.23 -20.63
C LEU A 339 13.58 -17.28 -19.39
N VAL A 340 12.26 -17.36 -19.58
CA VAL A 340 11.26 -17.59 -18.52
C VAL A 340 10.77 -19.03 -18.59
N SER A 341 10.90 -19.79 -17.50
CA SER A 341 10.33 -21.13 -17.38
C SER A 341 8.99 -21.07 -16.66
N ILE A 342 7.91 -21.37 -17.38
CA ILE A 342 6.55 -21.46 -16.84
C ILE A 342 6.32 -22.89 -16.37
N ILE A 343 6.11 -23.09 -15.07
CA ILE A 343 5.94 -24.40 -14.44
C ILE A 343 4.45 -24.58 -14.13
N ILE A 344 3.84 -25.63 -14.72
CA ILE A 344 2.41 -25.93 -14.58
C ILE A 344 2.26 -27.37 -14.09
N LEU A 345 1.61 -27.55 -12.94
CA LEU A 345 1.25 -28.86 -12.43
C LEU A 345 -0.07 -29.32 -13.04
N ASN A 346 -0.16 -30.58 -13.45
CA ASN A 346 -1.41 -31.11 -13.98
C ASN A 346 -1.67 -32.56 -13.58
N LYS A 347 -2.94 -32.86 -13.32
CA LYS A 347 -3.46 -34.22 -13.13
C LYS A 347 -4.86 -34.30 -13.72
N ASP A 348 -5.03 -35.12 -14.78
CA ASP A 348 -6.29 -35.45 -15.46
C ASP A 348 -7.11 -34.27 -16.05
N GLU A 349 -6.81 -33.02 -15.70
CA GLU A 349 -7.57 -31.79 -16.06
C GLU A 349 -7.19 -31.27 -17.46
N LYS A 350 -7.64 -31.98 -18.51
CA LYS A 350 -7.31 -31.65 -19.91
C LYS A 350 -7.88 -30.31 -20.36
N GLU A 351 -9.16 -30.05 -20.06
CA GLU A 351 -9.84 -28.82 -20.50
C GLU A 351 -9.25 -27.58 -19.82
N ALA A 352 -8.97 -27.66 -18.53
CA ALA A 352 -8.34 -26.56 -17.78
C ALA A 352 -6.94 -26.28 -18.33
N LEU A 353 -6.12 -27.31 -18.47
CA LEU A 353 -4.76 -27.19 -19.04
C LEU A 353 -4.79 -26.63 -20.47
N HIS A 354 -5.74 -27.07 -21.30
CA HIS A 354 -5.90 -26.58 -22.67
C HIS A 354 -6.23 -25.07 -22.68
N ALA A 355 -7.18 -24.64 -21.87
CA ALA A 355 -7.55 -23.23 -21.76
C ALA A 355 -6.40 -22.38 -21.25
N CYS A 356 -5.66 -22.87 -20.25
CA CYS A 356 -4.47 -22.21 -19.72
C CYS A 356 -3.41 -22.01 -20.80
N ILE A 357 -2.98 -23.08 -21.48
CA ILE A 357 -1.93 -23.01 -22.53
C ILE A 357 -2.40 -22.17 -23.72
N ALA A 358 -3.67 -22.29 -24.14
CA ALA A 358 -4.21 -21.49 -25.23
C ALA A 358 -4.17 -19.99 -24.90
N SER A 359 -4.57 -19.61 -23.67
CA SER A 359 -4.50 -18.22 -23.22
C SER A 359 -3.05 -17.69 -23.12
N ILE A 360 -2.11 -18.51 -22.65
CA ILE A 360 -0.68 -18.15 -22.64
C ILE A 360 -0.24 -17.85 -24.07
N LYS A 361 -0.48 -18.75 -25.02
CA LYS A 361 -0.07 -18.59 -26.43
C LYS A 361 -0.71 -17.37 -27.09
N GLU A 362 -1.96 -17.06 -26.78
CA GLU A 362 -2.70 -15.92 -27.35
C GLU A 362 -2.21 -14.58 -26.77
N LYS A 363 -2.03 -14.50 -25.44
CA LYS A 363 -1.79 -13.23 -24.74
C LYS A 363 -0.31 -12.91 -24.55
N THR A 364 0.61 -13.87 -24.78
CA THR A 364 2.03 -13.65 -24.56
C THR A 364 2.73 -13.06 -25.78
N LYS A 365 3.22 -11.83 -25.67
CA LYS A 365 4.02 -11.15 -26.69
C LYS A 365 5.51 -11.49 -26.58
N TYR A 366 5.98 -11.78 -25.38
CA TYR A 366 7.36 -12.17 -25.12
C TYR A 366 7.66 -13.54 -25.70
N GLN A 367 8.78 -13.70 -26.42
CA GLN A 367 9.00 -14.92 -27.19
C GLN A 367 9.93 -15.93 -26.51
N ASN A 368 10.81 -15.47 -25.60
CA ASN A 368 11.79 -16.35 -24.98
C ASN A 368 11.27 -16.99 -23.68
N TYR A 369 10.35 -17.94 -23.81
CA TYR A 369 9.82 -18.72 -22.70
C TYR A 369 9.70 -20.19 -23.06
N GLU A 370 9.77 -21.06 -22.05
CA GLU A 370 9.43 -22.47 -22.10
C GLU A 370 8.29 -22.78 -21.12
N ILE A 371 7.53 -23.84 -21.38
CA ILE A 371 6.48 -24.35 -20.50
C ILE A 371 6.90 -25.77 -20.05
N ILE A 372 6.95 -25.98 -18.75
CA ILE A 372 7.23 -27.27 -18.13
C ILE A 372 5.95 -27.76 -17.45
N ILE A 373 5.31 -28.75 -18.05
CA ILE A 373 4.14 -29.40 -17.47
C ILE A 373 4.64 -30.55 -16.60
N VAL A 374 4.33 -30.49 -15.30
CA VAL A 374 4.62 -31.59 -14.38
C VAL A 374 3.39 -32.44 -14.23
N GLU A 375 3.36 -33.56 -14.92
CA GLU A 375 2.32 -34.56 -14.87
C GLU A 375 2.35 -35.31 -13.54
N ASN A 376 1.25 -35.38 -12.81
CA ASN A 376 1.17 -35.97 -11.48
C ASN A 376 0.17 -37.14 -11.42
N ASN A 377 0.59 -38.35 -11.84
CA ASN A 377 -0.20 -39.57 -11.71
C ASN A 377 -1.61 -39.47 -12.32
N SER A 378 -1.72 -38.91 -13.54
CA SER A 378 -2.95 -38.92 -14.31
C SER A 378 -3.36 -40.34 -14.70
N THR A 379 -4.66 -40.57 -14.90
CA THR A 379 -5.24 -41.85 -15.24
C THR A 379 -6.02 -41.84 -16.56
N SER A 380 -6.39 -40.67 -17.05
CA SER A 380 -7.16 -40.47 -18.26
C SER A 380 -6.34 -40.69 -19.53
N GLU A 381 -6.77 -41.54 -20.43
CA GLU A 381 -6.13 -41.72 -21.75
C GLU A 381 -6.14 -40.41 -22.57
N GLU A 382 -7.18 -39.58 -22.41
CA GLU A 382 -7.32 -38.33 -23.13
C GLU A 382 -6.25 -37.32 -22.76
N ILE A 383 -5.85 -37.25 -21.49
CA ILE A 383 -4.78 -36.34 -21.06
C ILE A 383 -3.41 -36.79 -21.60
N PHE A 384 -3.14 -38.10 -21.64
CA PHE A 384 -1.90 -38.60 -22.22
C PHE A 384 -1.83 -38.33 -23.74
N ALA A 385 -2.93 -38.52 -24.46
CA ALA A 385 -3.01 -38.14 -25.88
C ALA A 385 -2.75 -36.66 -26.08
N TYR A 386 -3.30 -35.80 -25.20
CA TYR A 386 -3.06 -34.35 -25.24
C TYR A 386 -1.62 -33.98 -24.92
N TYR A 387 -0.96 -34.67 -23.99
CA TYR A 387 0.47 -34.48 -23.73
C TYR A 387 1.33 -34.80 -24.97
N GLU A 388 1.01 -35.83 -25.72
CA GLU A 388 1.71 -36.13 -26.96
C GLU A 388 1.48 -35.08 -28.06
N GLU A 389 0.34 -34.45 -28.07
CA GLU A 389 0.09 -33.30 -28.93
C GLU A 389 0.93 -32.09 -28.51
N LEU A 390 0.95 -31.74 -27.22
CA LEU A 390 1.68 -30.61 -26.69
C LEU A 390 3.20 -30.72 -26.91
N LYS A 391 3.76 -31.90 -26.83
CA LYS A 391 5.20 -32.19 -27.08
C LYS A 391 5.65 -31.85 -28.51
N LYS A 392 4.72 -31.65 -29.46
CA LYS A 392 5.06 -31.17 -30.81
C LYS A 392 5.50 -29.71 -30.82
N ASP A 393 5.14 -28.94 -29.80
CA ASP A 393 5.60 -27.58 -29.61
C ASP A 393 6.98 -27.60 -28.90
N PRO A 394 8.05 -27.10 -29.55
CA PRO A 394 9.38 -27.14 -28.96
C PRO A 394 9.55 -26.33 -27.66
N LYS A 395 8.60 -25.42 -27.38
CA LYS A 395 8.57 -24.66 -26.13
C LYS A 395 7.97 -25.45 -24.96
N ILE A 396 7.32 -26.60 -25.21
CA ILE A 396 6.58 -27.34 -24.18
C ILE A 396 7.29 -28.66 -23.88
N ARG A 397 7.57 -28.86 -22.61
CA ARG A 397 8.08 -30.14 -22.08
C ARG A 397 7.09 -30.70 -21.07
N VAL A 398 6.87 -32.02 -21.14
CA VAL A 398 6.09 -32.77 -20.13
C VAL A 398 7.03 -33.67 -19.38
N ILE A 399 7.15 -33.49 -18.09
CA ILE A 399 7.93 -34.31 -17.17
C ILE A 399 7.00 -35.01 -16.19
N ARG A 400 7.40 -36.13 -15.63
CA ARG A 400 6.54 -36.98 -14.81
C ARG A 400 6.98 -36.99 -13.36
N TRP A 401 6.02 -36.80 -12.46
CA TRP A 401 6.14 -36.95 -11.02
C TRP A 401 5.37 -38.19 -10.58
N GLU A 402 6.11 -39.22 -10.11
CA GLU A 402 5.54 -40.53 -9.80
C GLU A 402 5.16 -40.74 -8.32
N LYS A 403 5.45 -39.74 -7.48
CA LYS A 403 5.13 -39.80 -6.05
C LYS A 403 3.72 -39.22 -5.77
N GLU A 404 3.31 -39.30 -4.50
CA GLU A 404 2.07 -38.70 -4.04
C GLU A 404 2.04 -37.17 -4.29
N PHE A 405 0.82 -36.61 -4.32
CA PHE A 405 0.64 -35.20 -4.53
C PHE A 405 1.21 -34.37 -3.35
N ASN A 406 2.10 -33.47 -3.67
CA ASN A 406 2.64 -32.45 -2.79
C ASN A 406 2.98 -31.24 -3.67
N TYR A 407 2.20 -30.16 -3.56
CA TYR A 407 2.35 -28.98 -4.40
C TYR A 407 3.77 -28.42 -4.37
N SER A 408 4.34 -28.32 -3.17
CA SER A 408 5.70 -27.81 -2.95
C SER A 408 6.76 -28.69 -3.63
N ALA A 409 6.73 -29.99 -3.36
CA ALA A 409 7.70 -30.94 -3.93
C ALA A 409 7.60 -31.02 -5.46
N ILE A 410 6.38 -30.97 -6.02
CA ILE A 410 6.18 -31.02 -7.47
C ILE A 410 6.69 -29.74 -8.14
N ASN A 411 6.48 -28.55 -7.55
CA ASN A 411 7.04 -27.31 -8.07
C ASN A 411 8.57 -27.26 -7.94
N ASN A 412 9.14 -27.73 -6.83
CA ASN A 412 10.58 -27.89 -6.67
C ASN A 412 11.17 -28.79 -7.75
N TYR A 413 10.50 -29.92 -8.00
CA TYR A 413 10.89 -30.84 -9.07
C TYR A 413 10.82 -30.18 -10.46
N GLY A 414 9.72 -29.46 -10.76
CA GLY A 414 9.59 -28.69 -11.99
C GLY A 414 10.71 -27.66 -12.17
N ALA A 415 11.05 -26.95 -11.10
CA ALA A 415 12.13 -25.96 -11.09
C ALA A 415 13.50 -26.54 -11.38
N CYS A 416 13.77 -27.82 -11.00
CA CYS A 416 15.02 -28.51 -11.37
C CYS A 416 15.19 -28.71 -12.88
N TYR A 417 14.10 -28.78 -13.63
CA TYR A 417 14.11 -28.91 -15.09
C TYR A 417 14.05 -27.57 -15.83
N ALA A 418 13.86 -26.47 -15.11
CA ALA A 418 13.80 -25.13 -15.68
C ALA A 418 15.17 -24.66 -16.16
N ASN A 419 15.24 -24.20 -17.41
CA ASN A 419 16.44 -23.60 -17.98
C ASN A 419 16.47 -22.09 -17.85
N GLY A 420 15.30 -21.48 -17.54
CA GLY A 420 15.14 -20.04 -17.46
C GLY A 420 15.81 -19.41 -16.24
N GLU A 421 16.22 -18.17 -16.39
CA GLU A 421 16.69 -17.31 -15.31
C GLU A 421 15.54 -16.86 -14.38
N TYR A 422 14.31 -16.90 -14.91
CA TYR A 422 13.08 -16.58 -14.20
C TYR A 422 12.14 -17.76 -14.19
N LEU A 423 11.59 -18.07 -13.02
CA LEU A 423 10.57 -19.09 -12.82
C LEU A 423 9.22 -18.41 -12.71
N LEU A 424 8.23 -18.95 -13.38
CA LEU A 424 6.84 -18.58 -13.23
C LEU A 424 6.03 -19.80 -12.80
N PHE A 425 5.61 -19.83 -11.55
CA PHE A 425 4.66 -20.83 -11.05
C PHE A 425 3.27 -20.45 -11.48
N LEU A 426 2.56 -21.36 -12.14
CA LEU A 426 1.24 -21.11 -12.70
C LEU A 426 0.34 -22.33 -12.52
N ASN A 427 -0.85 -22.14 -11.95
CA ASN A 427 -1.83 -23.20 -11.86
C ASN A 427 -2.40 -23.55 -13.25
N ASN A 428 -2.81 -24.80 -13.45
CA ASN A 428 -3.36 -25.28 -14.71
C ASN A 428 -4.79 -24.77 -15.01
N ASP A 429 -5.49 -24.25 -14.01
CA ASP A 429 -6.86 -23.71 -14.10
C ASP A 429 -6.91 -22.19 -14.16
N VAL A 430 -5.81 -21.56 -14.60
CA VAL A 430 -5.68 -20.12 -14.80
C VAL A 430 -5.88 -19.79 -16.28
N THR A 431 -6.54 -18.65 -16.55
CA THR A 431 -6.71 -18.11 -17.92
C THR A 431 -6.21 -16.67 -17.95
N VAL A 432 -5.25 -16.37 -18.82
CA VAL A 432 -4.65 -15.04 -18.96
C VAL A 432 -5.62 -14.07 -19.63
N ILE A 433 -5.83 -12.90 -19.02
CA ILE A 433 -6.67 -11.81 -19.54
C ILE A 433 -5.80 -10.75 -20.19
N THR A 434 -4.77 -10.29 -19.48
CA THR A 434 -3.95 -9.12 -19.86
C THR A 434 -2.99 -9.47 -21.00
N GLU A 435 -3.06 -8.73 -22.10
CA GLU A 435 -2.03 -8.83 -23.14
C GLU A 435 -0.67 -8.33 -22.66
N GLY A 436 0.40 -9.04 -23.04
CA GLY A 436 1.77 -8.68 -22.63
C GLY A 436 2.09 -8.89 -21.15
N TRP A 437 1.24 -9.64 -20.44
CA TRP A 437 1.35 -9.97 -19.02
C TRP A 437 2.75 -10.46 -18.60
N LEU A 438 3.35 -11.35 -19.40
CA LEU A 438 4.66 -11.93 -19.10
C LEU A 438 5.77 -10.87 -19.18
N THR A 439 5.68 -9.93 -20.13
CA THR A 439 6.61 -8.79 -20.26
C THR A 439 6.52 -7.86 -19.06
N GLU A 440 5.29 -7.55 -18.61
CA GLU A 440 5.06 -6.70 -17.43
C GLU A 440 5.67 -7.34 -16.17
N MET A 441 5.32 -8.60 -15.90
CA MET A 441 5.86 -9.33 -14.74
C MET A 441 7.40 -9.45 -14.81
N LEU A 442 7.96 -9.70 -15.99
CA LEU A 442 9.40 -9.86 -16.16
C LEU A 442 10.15 -8.55 -15.94
N GLY A 443 9.68 -7.44 -16.52
CA GLY A 443 10.26 -6.11 -16.29
C GLY A 443 10.25 -5.74 -14.80
N MET A 444 9.16 -6.02 -14.10
CA MET A 444 9.04 -5.84 -12.65
C MET A 444 10.03 -6.73 -11.89
N CYS A 445 10.10 -8.03 -12.24
CA CYS A 445 10.91 -9.01 -11.54
C CYS A 445 12.42 -8.81 -11.77
N GLN A 446 12.83 -8.16 -12.88
CA GLN A 446 14.25 -7.87 -13.16
C GLN A 446 14.87 -6.85 -12.21
N ARG A 447 14.08 -6.02 -11.58
CA ARG A 447 14.57 -5.04 -10.59
C ARG A 447 15.38 -5.76 -9.51
N ARG A 448 16.53 -5.16 -9.12
CA ARG A 448 17.50 -5.77 -8.20
C ARG A 448 16.87 -6.16 -6.87
N GLU A 449 16.05 -5.27 -6.34
CA GLU A 449 15.40 -5.40 -5.03
C GLU A 449 14.21 -6.36 -5.03
N VAL A 450 13.68 -6.77 -6.19
CA VAL A 450 12.49 -7.63 -6.28
C VAL A 450 12.88 -9.11 -6.24
N GLY A 451 12.24 -9.87 -5.37
CA GLY A 451 12.38 -11.32 -5.25
C GLY A 451 11.27 -12.07 -5.96
N ALA A 452 10.02 -11.64 -5.80
CA ALA A 452 8.88 -12.24 -6.48
C ALA A 452 7.83 -11.18 -6.86
N VAL A 453 7.04 -11.50 -7.89
CA VAL A 453 5.94 -10.70 -8.42
C VAL A 453 4.69 -11.57 -8.49
N GLY A 454 3.63 -11.15 -7.80
CA GLY A 454 2.28 -11.70 -7.95
C GLY A 454 1.35 -10.72 -8.63
N VAL A 455 0.21 -11.19 -9.08
CA VAL A 455 -0.72 -10.46 -9.94
C VAL A 455 -2.14 -10.49 -9.38
N LYS A 456 -3.04 -9.70 -9.97
CA LYS A 456 -4.45 -9.76 -9.61
C LYS A 456 -5.11 -11.00 -10.21
N LEU A 457 -5.68 -11.84 -9.36
CA LEU A 457 -6.49 -12.98 -9.80
C LEU A 457 -7.98 -12.68 -9.58
N LEU A 458 -8.78 -13.11 -10.54
CA LEU A 458 -10.24 -12.93 -10.56
C LEU A 458 -10.94 -14.30 -10.56
N TYR A 459 -12.09 -14.34 -9.91
CA TYR A 459 -13.05 -15.40 -10.13
C TYR A 459 -13.75 -15.24 -11.48
N PRO A 460 -14.38 -16.29 -12.02
CA PRO A 460 -15.09 -16.23 -13.31
C PRO A 460 -16.24 -15.23 -13.38
N ASP A 461 -16.70 -14.72 -12.25
CA ASP A 461 -17.77 -13.71 -12.13
C ASP A 461 -17.25 -12.28 -12.06
N ASP A 462 -15.97 -12.05 -12.41
CA ASP A 462 -15.30 -10.76 -12.35
C ASP A 462 -15.15 -10.17 -10.93
N THR A 463 -15.16 -11.01 -9.89
CA THR A 463 -14.79 -10.59 -8.55
C THR A 463 -13.32 -10.95 -8.24
N ILE A 464 -12.70 -10.19 -7.33
CA ILE A 464 -11.31 -10.42 -6.93
C ILE A 464 -11.22 -11.71 -6.13
N GLN A 465 -10.29 -12.58 -6.50
CA GLN A 465 -9.86 -13.73 -5.73
C GLN A 465 -8.59 -13.40 -4.93
N HIS A 466 -7.64 -12.71 -5.58
CA HIS A 466 -6.35 -12.35 -4.98
C HIS A 466 -5.93 -10.94 -5.38
N ALA A 467 -5.59 -10.15 -4.37
CA ALA A 467 -4.95 -8.84 -4.51
C ALA A 467 -3.87 -8.65 -3.42
N GLY A 468 -2.95 -9.62 -3.34
CA GLY A 468 -1.94 -9.72 -2.30
C GLY A 468 -2.41 -10.49 -1.06
N CYS A 469 -1.46 -10.95 -0.26
CA CYS A 469 -1.71 -11.64 1.01
C CYS A 469 -1.15 -10.83 2.18
N VAL A 470 -1.94 -10.76 3.25
CA VAL A 470 -1.58 -10.13 4.53
C VAL A 470 -1.41 -11.21 5.59
N ILE A 471 -0.29 -11.13 6.32
CA ILE A 471 0.01 -12.05 7.42
C ILE A 471 -0.85 -11.68 8.65
N GLY A 472 -1.42 -12.69 9.29
CA GLY A 472 -2.31 -12.52 10.44
C GLY A 472 -3.80 -12.57 10.09
N ILE A 473 -4.21 -12.29 8.88
CA ILE A 473 -5.61 -12.43 8.43
C ILE A 473 -6.06 -13.89 8.63
N GLY A 474 -7.21 -14.08 9.27
CA GLY A 474 -7.74 -15.41 9.58
C GLY A 474 -6.87 -16.23 10.53
N GLY A 475 -5.88 -15.61 11.18
CA GLY A 475 -4.98 -16.21 12.15
C GLY A 475 -3.62 -16.66 11.61
N ILE A 476 -3.43 -16.72 10.28
CA ILE A 476 -2.15 -17.07 9.63
C ILE A 476 -1.86 -16.08 8.49
N ALA A 477 -2.59 -16.16 7.40
CA ALA A 477 -2.49 -15.27 6.25
C ALA A 477 -3.76 -15.36 5.40
N GLY A 478 -4.12 -14.28 4.74
CA GLY A 478 -5.30 -14.27 3.88
C GLY A 478 -5.18 -13.31 2.70
N HIS A 479 -5.92 -13.64 1.66
CA HIS A 479 -6.02 -12.81 0.45
C HIS A 479 -6.85 -11.56 0.73
N MET A 480 -6.46 -10.45 0.13
CA MET A 480 -7.16 -9.18 0.29
C MET A 480 -8.23 -8.97 -0.77
N PHE A 481 -9.29 -8.26 -0.40
CA PHE A 481 -10.41 -7.85 -1.26
C PHE A 481 -11.20 -9.00 -1.91
N VAL A 482 -11.17 -10.20 -1.33
CA VAL A 482 -11.89 -11.38 -1.85
C VAL A 482 -13.37 -11.07 -2.05
N ASN A 483 -13.92 -11.47 -3.19
CA ASN A 483 -15.29 -11.22 -3.66
C ASN A 483 -15.64 -9.74 -3.93
N MET A 484 -14.68 -8.81 -3.86
CA MET A 484 -14.90 -7.42 -4.30
C MET A 484 -14.93 -7.38 -5.84
N PRO A 485 -15.86 -6.64 -6.48
CA PRO A 485 -15.83 -6.45 -7.93
C PRO A 485 -14.48 -5.93 -8.45
N ALA A 486 -13.96 -6.53 -9.51
CA ALA A 486 -12.63 -6.26 -10.04
C ALA A 486 -12.37 -4.80 -10.44
N ASN A 487 -13.45 -4.07 -10.78
CA ASN A 487 -13.42 -2.67 -11.16
C ASN A 487 -13.45 -1.68 -9.97
N ARG A 488 -13.52 -2.18 -8.73
CA ARG A 488 -13.36 -1.37 -7.52
C ARG A 488 -11.88 -1.26 -7.16
N THR A 489 -11.52 -0.13 -6.60
CA THR A 489 -10.12 0.16 -6.20
C THR A 489 -9.81 -0.24 -4.76
N GLY A 490 -10.84 -0.43 -3.94
CA GLY A 490 -10.70 -0.74 -2.52
C GLY A 490 -10.14 0.43 -1.70
N TYR A 491 -9.79 0.14 -0.45
CA TYR A 491 -9.24 1.11 0.49
C TYR A 491 -8.00 1.79 -0.09
N LEU A 492 -8.06 3.12 -0.26
CA LEU A 492 -6.96 3.94 -0.80
C LEU A 492 -6.32 3.36 -2.07
N HIS A 493 -7.14 2.80 -2.96
CA HIS A 493 -6.74 2.20 -4.24
C HIS A 493 -5.85 0.96 -4.15
N LYS A 494 -5.69 0.34 -2.98
CA LYS A 494 -4.79 -0.79 -2.75
C LYS A 494 -5.06 -2.03 -3.62
N ALA A 495 -6.27 -2.19 -4.15
CA ALA A 495 -6.57 -3.27 -5.09
C ALA A 495 -6.18 -2.95 -6.54
N SER A 496 -5.75 -1.71 -6.86
CA SER A 496 -5.57 -1.23 -8.24
C SER A 496 -4.24 -0.54 -8.52
N ILE A 497 -3.33 -0.47 -7.54
CA ILE A 497 -2.00 0.15 -7.68
C ILE A 497 -0.89 -0.82 -7.27
N LEU A 498 0.31 -0.61 -7.82
CA LEU A 498 1.52 -1.32 -7.42
C LEU A 498 1.83 -1.08 -5.95
N GLN A 499 2.21 -2.14 -5.23
CA GLN A 499 2.66 -2.05 -3.85
C GLN A 499 3.47 -3.29 -3.44
N ASP A 500 4.31 -3.14 -2.43
CA ASP A 500 4.96 -4.27 -1.79
C ASP A 500 3.98 -4.95 -0.83
N MET A 501 4.03 -6.26 -0.78
CA MET A 501 3.17 -7.10 0.08
C MET A 501 4.03 -8.11 0.85
N SER A 502 3.50 -8.67 1.91
CA SER A 502 4.21 -9.72 2.64
C SER A 502 4.23 -11.05 1.89
N ALA A 503 3.19 -11.33 1.14
CA ALA A 503 3.13 -12.51 0.28
C ALA A 503 2.17 -12.30 -0.91
N VAL A 504 2.34 -13.15 -1.93
CA VAL A 504 1.45 -13.30 -3.07
C VAL A 504 1.25 -14.79 -3.35
N THR A 505 0.18 -15.15 -4.05
CA THR A 505 -0.12 -16.57 -4.30
C THR A 505 0.68 -17.17 -5.45
N ALA A 506 1.11 -18.40 -5.29
CA ALA A 506 1.78 -19.16 -6.35
C ALA A 506 0.84 -19.67 -7.46
N ALA A 507 -0.45 -19.36 -7.39
CA ALA A 507 -1.35 -19.60 -8.53
C ALA A 507 -0.92 -18.84 -9.79
N CYS A 508 -0.24 -17.66 -9.62
CA CYS A 508 0.55 -16.98 -10.66
C CYS A 508 1.63 -16.12 -9.98
N MET A 509 2.85 -16.63 -9.86
CA MET A 509 3.96 -15.96 -9.21
C MET A 509 5.25 -16.11 -10.02
N MET A 510 5.84 -14.98 -10.40
CA MET A 510 7.16 -14.96 -11.04
C MET A 510 8.24 -14.61 -10.03
N MET A 511 9.41 -15.28 -10.14
CA MET A 511 10.56 -14.95 -9.33
C MET A 511 11.88 -15.27 -10.04
N LYS A 512 12.97 -14.65 -9.58
CA LYS A 512 14.31 -15.01 -10.05
C LYS A 512 14.65 -16.43 -9.61
N LYS A 513 15.18 -17.26 -10.52
CA LYS A 513 15.62 -18.62 -10.19
C LYS A 513 16.65 -18.62 -9.07
N VAL A 514 17.61 -17.70 -9.13
CA VAL A 514 18.64 -17.56 -8.07
C VAL A 514 18.04 -17.23 -6.70
N ALA A 515 16.99 -16.43 -6.63
CA ALA A 515 16.31 -16.12 -5.37
C ALA A 515 15.52 -17.34 -4.83
N PHE A 516 14.92 -18.12 -5.73
CA PHE A 516 14.25 -19.38 -5.38
C PHE A 516 15.24 -20.40 -4.82
N GLU A 517 16.38 -20.58 -5.48
CA GLU A 517 17.44 -21.52 -5.07
C GLU A 517 18.11 -21.11 -3.75
N GLU A 518 18.35 -19.80 -3.55
CA GLU A 518 18.95 -19.23 -2.33
C GLU A 518 18.15 -19.57 -1.07
N VAL A 519 16.81 -19.55 -1.18
CA VAL A 519 15.92 -19.86 -0.04
C VAL A 519 15.53 -21.33 0.05
N GLY A 520 16.07 -22.18 -0.82
CA GLY A 520 15.81 -23.62 -0.84
C GLY A 520 14.47 -24.02 -1.45
N GLY A 521 13.84 -23.15 -2.23
CA GLY A 521 12.56 -23.40 -2.89
C GLY A 521 11.36 -23.47 -1.96
N PHE A 522 10.30 -24.14 -2.39
CA PHE A 522 9.12 -24.40 -1.55
C PHE A 522 9.44 -25.39 -0.43
N THR A 523 8.87 -25.16 0.73
CA THR A 523 8.96 -26.07 1.89
C THR A 523 8.03 -27.25 1.69
N GLU A 524 8.59 -28.47 1.60
CA GLU A 524 7.84 -29.68 1.22
C GLU A 524 6.89 -30.17 2.33
N GLU A 525 7.11 -29.77 3.59
CA GLU A 525 6.20 -29.98 4.71
C GLU A 525 4.86 -29.23 4.53
N LEU A 526 4.86 -28.16 3.75
CA LEU A 526 3.66 -27.41 3.35
C LEU A 526 3.17 -27.93 2.01
N SER A 527 2.47 -29.05 2.05
CA SER A 527 2.10 -29.79 0.84
C SER A 527 0.98 -29.14 0.02
N VAL A 528 0.17 -28.28 0.63
CA VAL A 528 -1.01 -27.64 -0.01
C VAL A 528 -1.20 -26.19 0.40
N ALA A 529 -1.31 -25.88 1.69
CA ALA A 529 -1.62 -24.55 2.17
C ALA A 529 -0.36 -23.79 2.64
N PHE A 530 -0.37 -22.47 2.48
CA PHE A 530 0.64 -21.52 2.97
C PHE A 530 2.07 -21.73 2.41
N ASN A 531 2.26 -22.61 1.44
CA ASN A 531 3.57 -22.83 0.82
C ASN A 531 4.09 -21.58 0.08
N ASP A 532 3.22 -20.85 -0.57
CA ASP A 532 3.49 -19.56 -1.21
C ASP A 532 3.79 -18.45 -0.19
N VAL A 533 3.05 -18.43 0.92
CA VAL A 533 3.30 -17.51 2.05
C VAL A 533 4.67 -17.74 2.64
N ASP A 534 5.01 -18.99 2.96
CA ASP A 534 6.32 -19.38 3.49
C ASP A 534 7.47 -19.00 2.54
N LEU A 535 7.32 -19.33 1.26
CA LEU A 535 8.31 -18.96 0.24
C LEU A 535 8.52 -17.45 0.17
N CYS A 536 7.43 -16.68 0.14
CA CYS A 536 7.52 -15.22 0.12
C CYS A 536 8.22 -14.68 1.39
N LEU A 537 7.92 -15.21 2.56
CA LEU A 537 8.56 -14.80 3.81
C LEU A 537 10.05 -15.12 3.83
N LYS A 538 10.48 -16.32 3.38
CA LYS A 538 11.89 -16.67 3.21
C LYS A 538 12.60 -15.70 2.25
N VAL A 539 11.98 -15.36 1.13
CA VAL A 539 12.54 -14.39 0.17
C VAL A 539 12.67 -13.01 0.78
N ARG A 540 11.70 -12.56 1.59
CA ARG A 540 11.77 -11.29 2.31
C ARG A 540 12.88 -11.25 3.36
N GLU A 541 13.20 -12.35 4.03
CA GLU A 541 14.34 -12.43 4.96
C GLU A 541 15.69 -12.16 4.29
N THR A 542 15.79 -12.37 2.97
CA THR A 542 16.97 -11.99 2.18
C THR A 542 17.03 -10.49 1.85
N GLY A 543 16.06 -9.69 2.33
CA GLY A 543 15.93 -8.24 2.07
C GLY A 543 15.27 -7.91 0.72
N ARG A 544 14.70 -8.89 0.02
CA ARG A 544 14.00 -8.67 -1.26
C ARG A 544 12.52 -8.35 -1.05
N LEU A 545 11.97 -7.60 -1.99
CA LEU A 545 10.56 -7.21 -2.04
C LEU A 545 9.71 -8.29 -2.71
N ILE A 546 8.49 -8.44 -2.24
CA ILE A 546 7.42 -9.18 -2.90
C ILE A 546 6.43 -8.14 -3.43
N VAL A 547 6.27 -8.06 -4.74
CA VAL A 547 5.47 -7.01 -5.38
C VAL A 547 4.13 -7.57 -5.85
N TYR A 548 3.06 -6.85 -5.55
CA TYR A 548 1.74 -7.09 -6.13
C TYR A 548 1.52 -6.14 -7.32
N ASP A 549 1.31 -6.73 -8.50
CA ASP A 549 1.03 -6.01 -9.75
C ASP A 549 -0.43 -6.18 -10.18
N PRO A 550 -1.30 -5.19 -9.95
CA PRO A 550 -2.71 -5.25 -10.33
C PRO A 550 -2.98 -5.04 -11.82
N TYR A 551 -1.99 -4.61 -12.58
CA TYR A 551 -2.13 -4.34 -14.03
C TYR A 551 -2.09 -5.61 -14.86
N VAL A 552 -1.58 -6.69 -14.29
CA VAL A 552 -1.69 -8.04 -14.84
C VAL A 552 -2.86 -8.75 -14.17
N GLN A 553 -3.81 -9.23 -14.99
CA GLN A 553 -5.03 -9.89 -14.52
C GLN A 553 -5.20 -11.25 -15.20
N LEU A 554 -5.59 -12.24 -14.42
CA LEU A 554 -5.90 -13.60 -14.86
C LEU A 554 -7.18 -14.07 -14.16
N TYR A 555 -7.97 -14.89 -14.83
CA TYR A 555 -8.99 -15.71 -14.15
C TYR A 555 -8.34 -16.93 -13.51
N HIS A 556 -8.79 -17.30 -12.32
CA HIS A 556 -8.41 -18.53 -11.64
C HIS A 556 -9.68 -19.29 -11.24
N MET A 557 -9.87 -20.45 -11.84
CA MET A 557 -11.13 -21.21 -11.77
C MET A 557 -11.27 -22.04 -10.50
N GLU A 558 -10.58 -21.71 -9.44
CA GLU A 558 -10.43 -22.41 -8.16
C GLU A 558 -11.54 -23.45 -7.84
N SER A 559 -11.17 -24.56 -7.20
CA SER A 559 -12.05 -25.58 -6.61
C SER A 559 -12.59 -26.69 -7.51
N LYS A 560 -12.25 -26.78 -8.79
CA LYS A 560 -12.70 -27.94 -9.60
C LYS A 560 -11.94 -29.23 -9.26
N THR A 561 -10.67 -29.14 -8.90
CA THR A 561 -9.78 -30.28 -8.68
C THR A 561 -9.66 -30.74 -7.23
N ARG A 562 -9.77 -29.82 -6.25
CA ARG A 562 -9.51 -30.13 -4.84
C ARG A 562 -10.73 -30.63 -4.05
N GLY A 563 -11.95 -30.24 -4.43
CA GLY A 563 -13.13 -30.44 -3.61
C GLY A 563 -13.04 -29.70 -2.26
N ALA A 564 -14.06 -29.83 -1.42
CA ALA A 564 -14.05 -29.22 -0.08
C ALA A 564 -12.99 -29.85 0.83
N GLU A 565 -12.41 -29.06 1.75
CA GLU A 565 -11.48 -29.51 2.81
C GLU A 565 -12.26 -30.18 3.95
N ASP A 566 -13.06 -31.21 3.66
CA ASP A 566 -14.07 -31.82 4.54
C ASP A 566 -13.70 -33.21 5.08
N SER A 567 -12.65 -33.86 4.54
CA SER A 567 -12.18 -35.14 5.09
C SER A 567 -11.32 -34.95 6.34
N GLN A 568 -11.36 -35.92 7.28
CA GLN A 568 -10.52 -35.87 8.49
C GLN A 568 -9.03 -35.77 8.19
N GLU A 569 -8.57 -36.40 7.11
CA GLU A 569 -7.17 -36.37 6.67
C GLU A 569 -6.76 -34.98 6.16
N LYS A 570 -7.60 -34.34 5.33
CA LYS A 570 -7.39 -32.99 4.84
C LYS A 570 -7.38 -31.95 5.96
N VAL A 571 -8.33 -32.07 6.93
CA VAL A 571 -8.39 -31.20 8.09
C VAL A 571 -7.13 -31.36 8.95
N ARG A 572 -6.65 -32.61 9.17
CA ARG A 572 -5.44 -32.86 9.93
C ARG A 572 -4.22 -32.25 9.24
N ARG A 573 -4.03 -32.49 7.95
CA ARG A 573 -2.96 -31.89 7.15
C ARG A 573 -2.98 -30.36 7.28
N PHE A 574 -4.13 -29.72 7.07
CA PHE A 574 -4.27 -28.27 7.18
C PHE A 574 -3.90 -27.74 8.58
N GLN A 575 -4.23 -28.48 9.64
CA GLN A 575 -3.80 -28.13 11.01
C GLN A 575 -2.30 -28.25 11.19
N GLU A 576 -1.65 -29.29 10.62
CA GLU A 576 -0.20 -29.47 10.63
C GLU A 576 0.51 -28.33 9.89
N GLU A 577 -0.01 -27.91 8.73
CA GLU A 577 0.48 -26.77 7.96
C GLU A 577 0.34 -25.44 8.71
N ILE A 578 -0.79 -25.22 9.38
CA ILE A 578 -0.98 -24.06 10.29
C ILE A 578 0.07 -24.05 11.39
N GLU A 579 0.29 -25.19 12.02
CA GLU A 579 1.25 -25.28 13.14
C GLU A 579 2.68 -25.06 12.65
N TYR A 580 3.03 -25.55 11.46
CA TYR A 580 4.31 -25.25 10.82
C TYR A 580 4.54 -23.74 10.71
N ILE A 581 3.58 -23.01 10.12
CA ILE A 581 3.70 -21.56 9.95
C ILE A 581 3.78 -20.86 11.31
N ARG A 582 3.00 -21.26 12.29
CA ARG A 582 3.05 -20.69 13.65
C ARG A 582 4.40 -20.86 14.31
N CYS A 583 5.02 -22.05 14.15
CA CYS A 583 6.33 -22.32 14.76
C CYS A 583 7.45 -21.56 14.07
N HIS A 584 7.45 -21.48 12.75
CA HIS A 584 8.55 -20.88 11.99
C HIS A 584 8.44 -19.37 11.86
N TRP A 585 7.21 -18.82 11.80
CA TRP A 585 6.93 -17.40 11.54
C TRP A 585 6.27 -16.69 12.71
N ILE A 586 6.47 -17.18 13.96
CA ILE A 586 5.83 -16.65 15.16
C ILE A 586 6.12 -15.17 15.37
N ASP A 587 7.30 -14.68 15.00
CA ASP A 587 7.70 -13.29 15.23
C ASP A 587 6.91 -12.32 14.36
N ILE A 588 6.73 -12.62 13.07
CA ILE A 588 5.91 -11.78 12.20
C ILE A 588 4.42 -11.87 12.58
N LEU A 589 3.94 -13.06 12.98
CA LEU A 589 2.56 -13.22 13.45
C LEU A 589 2.28 -12.41 14.73
N LYS A 590 3.27 -12.24 15.61
CA LYS A 590 3.16 -11.43 16.84
C LYS A 590 3.34 -9.94 16.57
N LYS A 591 4.30 -9.56 15.72
CA LYS A 591 4.57 -8.15 15.38
C LYS A 591 3.49 -7.55 14.50
N GLY A 592 2.84 -8.39 13.68
CA GLY A 592 1.93 -7.98 12.62
C GLY A 592 2.64 -7.84 11.27
N ASP A 593 1.84 -7.79 10.21
CA ASP A 593 2.32 -7.59 8.84
C ASP A 593 2.79 -6.14 8.66
N PRO A 594 4.04 -5.88 8.23
CA PRO A 594 4.54 -4.52 8.06
C PRO A 594 3.78 -3.73 6.98
N TYR A 595 3.15 -4.39 6.03
CA TYR A 595 2.36 -3.73 4.99
C TYR A 595 0.87 -3.60 5.35
N TYR A 596 0.50 -3.94 6.60
CA TYR A 596 -0.87 -3.86 7.09
C TYR A 596 -0.93 -3.18 8.46
N ASN A 597 -1.60 -2.03 8.53
CA ASN A 597 -1.64 -1.22 9.76
C ASN A 597 -2.31 -1.96 10.92
N LYS A 598 -1.74 -1.84 12.12
CA LYS A 598 -2.24 -2.51 13.35
C LYS A 598 -3.67 -2.12 13.74
N ASN A 599 -4.15 -0.97 13.27
CA ASN A 599 -5.49 -0.45 13.52
C ASN A 599 -6.55 -1.03 12.58
N LEU A 600 -6.13 -1.84 11.60
CA LEU A 600 -7.02 -2.55 10.69
C LEU A 600 -7.38 -3.95 11.22
N SER A 601 -8.53 -4.46 10.80
CA SER A 601 -9.07 -5.74 11.26
C SER A 601 -8.38 -6.92 10.61
N LEU A 602 -7.92 -7.89 11.40
CA LEU A 602 -7.41 -9.18 10.93
C LEU A 602 -8.52 -10.25 10.72
N SER A 603 -9.77 -9.91 11.02
CA SER A 603 -10.93 -10.79 10.75
C SER A 603 -11.65 -10.45 9.44
N LYS A 604 -11.18 -9.41 8.72
CA LYS A 604 -11.73 -8.92 7.47
C LYS A 604 -10.62 -8.72 6.45
N TRP A 605 -10.95 -8.85 5.17
CA TRP A 605 -10.00 -8.72 4.04
C TRP A 605 -10.25 -7.49 3.17
N ASN A 606 -10.81 -6.42 3.76
CA ASN A 606 -11.21 -5.20 3.06
C ASN A 606 -10.63 -3.90 3.66
N TYR A 607 -9.63 -4.01 4.54
CA TYR A 607 -9.04 -2.88 5.27
C TYR A 607 -10.03 -2.13 6.19
N SER A 608 -11.06 -2.80 6.70
CA SER A 608 -11.93 -2.24 7.73
C SER A 608 -11.16 -1.96 9.02
N LEU A 609 -11.60 -0.96 9.79
CA LEU A 609 -11.05 -0.67 11.11
C LEU A 609 -11.19 -1.87 12.06
N ARG A 610 -10.20 -2.06 12.91
CA ARG A 610 -10.27 -3.03 14.01
C ARG A 610 -11.15 -2.45 15.12
N PRO A 611 -12.22 -3.14 15.54
CA PRO A 611 -13.02 -2.70 16.68
C PRO A 611 -12.15 -2.57 17.93
N LEU A 612 -12.31 -1.47 18.66
CA LEU A 612 -11.67 -1.30 19.96
C LEU A 612 -12.45 -2.04 21.05
N LYS A 613 -11.76 -2.39 22.14
CA LYS A 613 -12.37 -3.10 23.26
C LYS A 613 -13.52 -2.28 23.86
N GLY A 614 -14.72 -2.85 23.92
CA GLY A 614 -15.92 -2.19 24.43
C GLY A 614 -16.79 -1.51 23.36
N MET A 615 -16.37 -1.50 22.09
CA MET A 615 -17.24 -1.07 21.00
C MET A 615 -18.21 -2.20 20.62
N GLU A 616 -19.51 -1.95 20.71
CA GLU A 616 -20.53 -2.83 20.16
C GLU A 616 -20.52 -2.73 18.64
N LEU A 617 -20.16 -3.81 17.96
CA LEU A 617 -20.38 -3.93 16.52
C LEU A 617 -21.89 -4.07 16.32
N LYS A 618 -22.49 -3.25 15.44
CA LYS A 618 -23.81 -3.55 14.92
C LYS A 618 -23.69 -4.84 14.11
N GLU A 619 -24.04 -5.98 14.72
CA GLU A 619 -24.22 -7.21 13.96
C GLU A 619 -25.23 -6.92 12.84
N LYS A 620 -24.82 -7.15 11.60
CA LYS A 620 -25.79 -7.20 10.49
C LYS A 620 -26.73 -8.35 10.86
N GLU A 621 -27.96 -8.04 11.26
CA GLU A 621 -29.04 -9.01 11.26
C GLU A 621 -29.08 -9.65 9.87
N ASN A 622 -28.57 -10.89 9.81
CA ASN A 622 -28.79 -11.75 8.66
C ASN A 622 -30.30 -12.02 8.60
N ARG A 623 -31.02 -11.30 7.77
CA ARG A 623 -32.33 -11.66 7.26
C ARG A 623 -32.29 -11.85 5.75
#